data_f926944dad198d773a59f664204ea830
#
_entry.id   f926944dad198d773a59f664204ea830
#
_cell.length_a   1.000
_cell.length_b   1.000
_cell.length_c   1.000
_cell.angle_alpha   90.00
_cell.angle_beta   90.00
_cell.angle_gamma   90.00
#
_symmetry.space_group_name_H-M   'P 1'
#
loop_
_entity.id
_entity.type
_entity.pdbx_description
1 polymer ?
#
loop_
_entity_poly.entity_id
_entity_poly.type
_entity_poly.pdbx_seq_one_letter_code
_entity_poly.pdbx_strand_id
1 'polypeptide(L)'
;MTEEEIKKIVKETVAELRNQEMLRKSDEAIIEEMSERLRLFFSGRQDIELGKVLQEVKGDYYFEIIPLHYGQGMTLTAIASYLGADKSTISRNRKRLLRGIYFMLK
;
A
#
# COMPACT_ATOMS: atom_id res chain seq x y z
N MET A 1 -26.13 -2.34 -20.41
CA MET A 1 -25.36 -2.14 -20.35
C MET A 1 -25.19 -2.19 -20.47
N THR A 2 -25.49 -2.34 -20.69
CA THR A 2 -24.70 -2.23 -20.89
C THR A 2 -24.21 -2.11 -20.58
N GLU A 3 -23.82 -2.14 -20.83
CA GLU A 3 -22.93 -1.97 -20.63
C GLU A 3 -23.04 -1.24 -20.35
N GLU A 4 -23.45 -1.42 -20.58
CA GLU A 4 -23.05 -0.71 -20.38
C GLU A 4 -23.42 -0.39 -19.74
N GLU A 5 -24.04 -0.81 -19.87
CA GLU A 5 -23.84 -0.51 -19.41
C GLU A 5 -23.50 -0.77 -18.91
N ILE A 6 -24.12 -1.30 -19.12
CA ILE A 6 -23.31 -1.54 -18.65
C ILE A 6 -22.97 -1.12 -18.44
N LYS A 7 -23.13 -1.40 -18.69
CA LYS A 7 -22.19 -0.99 -18.60
C LYS A 7 -22.39 -0.17 -18.15
N LYS A 8 -23.07 -0.39 -18.13
CA LYS A 8 -22.72 0.36 -17.80
C LYS A 8 -22.71 0.45 -17.01
N ILE A 9 -23.16 -0.09 -16.80
CA ILE A 9 -22.56 -0.03 -16.20
C ILE A 9 -22.15 -0.08 -15.88
N VAL A 10 -22.47 -0.32 -16.04
CA VAL A 10 -21.36 -0.38 -15.94
C VAL A 10 -21.33 0.31 -15.78
N LYS A 11 -21.80 0.04 -15.95
CA LYS A 11 -21.13 0.66 -16.06
C LYS A 11 -21.27 1.37 -15.46
N GLU A 12 -21.82 1.19 -15.10
CA GLU A 12 -21.32 1.75 -14.73
C GLU A 12 -21.07 1.80 -14.23
N THR A 13 -21.32 1.56 -14.13
CA THR A 13 -20.42 1.58 -13.85
C THR A 13 -20.00 1.86 -13.82
N VAL A 14 -20.51 1.56 -14.03
CA VAL A 14 -19.41 1.84 -14.23
C VAL A 14 -19.45 2.72 -13.94
N ALA A 15 -19.74 2.66 -13.89
CA ALA A 15 -19.08 3.47 -13.72
C ALA A 15 -19.34 3.87 -12.98
N GLU A 16 -19.55 3.73 -12.39
CA GLU A 16 -18.97 4.06 -11.79
C GLU A 16 -18.58 3.83 -11.60
N LEU A 17 -18.47 3.47 -11.58
CA LEU A 17 -17.36 3.34 -11.45
C LEU A 17 -17.03 3.92 -11.72
N ARG A 18 -17.36 3.79 -11.94
CA ARG A 18 -16.43 4.43 -12.21
C ARG A 18 -16.35 5.30 -11.81
N ASN A 19 -16.64 5.21 -11.41
CA ASN A 19 -16.10 6.02 -10.85
C ASN A 19 -16.08 5.89 -10.19
N GLN A 20 -16.13 5.10 -9.89
CA GLN A 20 -15.48 4.91 -9.34
C GLN A 20 -14.97 4.40 -9.70
N GLU A 21 -15.01 3.98 -10.19
CA GLU A 21 -14.09 3.74 -10.54
C GLU A 21 -13.53 3.98 -10.95
N MET A 22 -14.02 3.14 -11.68
CA MET A 22 -13.05 3.70 -12.39
C MET A 22 -12.13 4.60 -11.68
N LEU A 23 -12.46 5.04 -10.98
CA LEU A 23 -11.71 5.92 -10.12
C LEU A 23 -10.90 5.19 -9.09
N ARG A 24 -11.02 3.89 -9.08
CA ARG A 24 -10.27 3.07 -8.15
C ARG A 24 -8.85 2.84 -8.69
N LYS A 25 -7.85 3.13 -7.89
CA LYS A 25 -6.47 2.89 -8.28
C LYS A 25 -6.16 1.41 -8.28
N SER A 26 -5.28 0.99 -9.19
CA SER A 26 -4.80 -0.37 -9.20
C SER A 26 -3.91 -0.61 -7.97
N ASP A 27 -3.74 -1.90 -7.61
CA ASP A 27 -2.85 -2.24 -6.52
C ASP A 27 -1.44 -1.70 -6.77
N GLU A 28 -0.97 -1.81 -8.01
CA GLU A 28 0.37 -1.34 -8.33
C GLU A 28 0.52 0.16 -8.10
N ALA A 29 -0.50 0.92 -8.48
CA ALA A 29 -0.45 2.37 -8.28
C ALA A 29 -0.45 2.70 -6.80
N ILE A 30 -1.24 1.98 -6.00
CA ILE A 30 -1.28 2.19 -4.56
C ILE A 30 0.07 1.88 -3.93
N ILE A 31 0.66 0.75 -4.32
CA ILE A 31 1.95 0.33 -3.78
C ILE A 31 3.02 1.38 -4.12
N GLU A 32 3.02 1.86 -5.35
CA GLU A 32 4.02 2.81 -5.77
C GLU A 32 3.86 4.15 -5.05
N GLU A 33 2.63 4.62 -4.94
CA GLU A 33 2.36 5.88 -4.25
C GLU A 33 2.77 5.80 -2.78
N MET A 34 2.42 4.71 -2.10
CA MET A 34 2.76 4.55 -0.70
C MET A 34 4.25 4.34 -0.51
N SER A 35 4.91 3.65 -1.44
CA SER A 35 6.36 3.46 -1.34
C SER A 35 7.07 4.81 -1.37
N GLU A 36 6.66 5.69 -2.27
CA GLU A 36 7.28 7.01 -2.36
C GLU A 36 7.00 7.83 -1.11
N ARG A 37 5.75 7.80 -0.63
CA ARG A 37 5.38 8.56 0.55
C ARG A 37 6.16 8.10 1.78
N LEU A 38 6.35 6.77 1.92
CA LEU A 38 7.12 6.23 3.02
C LEU A 38 8.60 6.61 2.94
N ARG A 39 9.17 6.57 1.72
CA ARG A 39 10.57 6.99 1.56
C ARG A 39 10.76 8.43 2.01
N LEU A 40 9.85 9.30 1.60
CA LEU A 40 9.94 10.70 1.99
C LEU A 40 9.77 10.86 3.49
N PHE A 41 8.85 10.11 4.08
CA PHE A 41 8.63 10.17 5.52
C PHE A 41 9.90 9.80 6.29
N PHE A 42 10.54 8.70 5.90
CA PHE A 42 11.75 8.25 6.60
C PHE A 42 12.97 9.09 6.26
N SER A 43 12.90 9.89 5.21
CA SER A 43 14.00 10.82 4.89
C SER A 43 13.86 12.14 5.62
N GLY A 44 12.81 12.32 6.43
CA GLY A 44 12.64 13.49 7.25
C GLY A 44 11.47 14.38 6.91
N ARG A 45 10.71 14.05 5.86
CA ARG A 45 9.54 14.83 5.50
C ARG A 45 8.45 14.69 6.54
N GLN A 46 7.91 15.80 7.00
CA GLN A 46 6.81 15.76 7.95
C GLN A 46 5.53 15.28 7.31
N ASP A 47 4.92 14.27 7.92
CA ASP A 47 3.67 13.69 7.42
C ASP A 47 2.93 13.17 8.64
N ILE A 48 2.17 14.05 9.25
CA ILE A 48 1.52 13.74 10.53
C ILE A 48 0.53 12.61 10.39
N GLU A 49 -0.25 12.62 9.30
CA GLU A 49 -1.25 11.57 9.11
C GLU A 49 -0.61 10.21 8.94
N LEU A 50 0.45 10.14 8.14
CA LEU A 50 1.16 8.89 7.95
C LEU A 50 1.77 8.41 9.25
N GLY A 51 2.34 9.33 10.04
CA GLY A 51 2.91 8.98 11.33
C GLY A 51 1.88 8.35 12.25
N LYS A 52 0.66 8.89 12.28
CA LYS A 52 -0.40 8.34 13.11
C LYS A 52 -0.79 6.94 12.66
N VAL A 53 -0.92 6.73 11.33
CA VAL A 53 -1.30 5.42 10.82
C VAL A 53 -0.21 4.41 11.11
N LEU A 54 1.06 4.81 10.98
CA LEU A 54 2.16 3.90 11.30
C LEU A 54 2.12 3.46 12.76
N GLN A 55 1.76 4.37 13.67
CA GLN A 55 1.61 3.98 15.07
C GLN A 55 0.49 2.95 15.24
N GLU A 56 -0.59 3.08 14.49
CA GLU A 56 -1.70 2.14 14.62
C GLU A 56 -1.39 0.75 14.09
N VAL A 57 -0.54 0.66 13.06
CA VAL A 57 -0.20 -0.66 12.51
C VAL A 57 1.07 -1.23 13.13
N LYS A 58 1.64 -0.56 14.10
CA LYS A 58 2.92 -0.95 14.69
C LYS A 58 2.88 -2.33 15.33
N GLY A 59 1.71 -2.80 15.74
CA GLY A 59 1.58 -4.11 16.35
C GLY A 59 1.53 -5.27 15.37
N ASP A 60 1.51 -4.98 14.07
CA ASP A 60 1.50 -6.05 13.08
C ASP A 60 2.82 -6.81 13.11
N TYR A 61 2.75 -8.13 13.02
CA TYR A 61 3.94 -8.97 13.10
C TYR A 61 5.00 -8.59 12.06
N TYR A 62 4.56 -8.18 10.88
CA TYR A 62 5.48 -7.83 9.80
C TYR A 62 5.73 -6.33 9.66
N PHE A 63 5.32 -5.55 10.66
CA PHE A 63 5.47 -4.10 10.58
C PHE A 63 6.92 -3.68 10.30
N GLU A 64 7.89 -4.40 10.84
CA GLU A 64 9.29 -4.02 10.71
C GLU A 64 9.76 -3.92 9.26
N ILE A 65 9.04 -4.59 8.34
CA ILE A 65 9.36 -4.45 6.92
C ILE A 65 9.38 -2.98 6.51
N ILE A 66 8.47 -2.19 7.07
CA ILE A 66 8.32 -0.80 6.68
C ILE A 66 9.57 0.03 6.99
N PRO A 67 10.00 0.15 8.26
CA PRO A 67 11.19 0.95 8.53
C PRO A 67 12.48 0.31 7.99
N LEU A 68 12.56 -1.01 7.92
CA LEU A 68 13.76 -1.65 7.40
C LEU A 68 13.93 -1.39 5.90
N HIS A 69 12.86 -1.47 5.15
CA HIS A 69 12.92 -1.30 3.71
C HIS A 69 12.96 0.17 3.30
N TYR A 70 12.05 0.97 3.84
CA TYR A 70 11.92 2.37 3.44
C TYR A 70 12.78 3.32 4.24
N GLY A 71 13.16 2.93 5.44
CA GLY A 71 14.02 3.77 6.28
C GLY A 71 15.48 3.42 6.15
N GLN A 72 15.81 2.14 6.23
CA GLN A 72 17.21 1.71 6.21
C GLN A 72 17.68 1.21 4.86
N GLY A 73 16.79 1.10 3.89
CA GLY A 73 17.18 0.69 2.54
C GLY A 73 17.50 -0.78 2.39
N MET A 74 17.04 -1.63 3.30
CA MET A 74 17.30 -3.05 3.18
C MET A 74 16.49 -3.65 2.04
N THR A 75 17.11 -4.59 1.32
CA THR A 75 16.38 -5.32 0.28
C THR A 75 15.39 -6.29 0.93
N LEU A 76 14.39 -6.70 0.15
CA LEU A 76 13.42 -7.67 0.68
C LEU A 76 14.09 -9.01 1.00
N THR A 77 15.11 -9.38 0.23
CA THR A 77 15.87 -10.60 0.51
C THR A 77 16.57 -10.49 1.86
N ALA A 78 17.19 -9.35 2.14
CA ALA A 78 17.88 -9.15 3.42
C ALA A 78 16.89 -9.15 4.58
N ILE A 79 15.72 -8.54 4.39
CA ILE A 79 14.70 -8.52 5.43
C ILE A 79 14.19 -9.94 5.69
N ALA A 80 13.99 -10.72 4.62
CA ALA A 80 13.53 -12.10 4.77
C ALA A 80 14.53 -12.90 5.62
N SER A 81 15.81 -12.73 5.34
CA SER A 81 16.84 -13.40 6.13
C SER A 81 16.81 -12.94 7.59
N TYR A 82 16.67 -11.65 7.80
CA TYR A 82 16.65 -11.08 9.14
C TYR A 82 15.46 -11.56 9.96
N LEU A 83 14.28 -11.65 9.33
CA LEU A 83 13.07 -12.05 10.04
C LEU A 83 12.84 -13.54 10.04
N GLY A 84 13.69 -14.31 9.35
CA GLY A 84 13.53 -15.77 9.31
C GLY A 84 12.36 -16.22 8.46
N ALA A 85 12.06 -15.49 7.39
CA ALA A 85 10.96 -15.82 6.48
C ALA A 85 11.48 -15.87 5.07
N ASP A 86 10.69 -16.41 4.13
CA ASP A 86 11.14 -16.40 2.75
C ASP A 86 10.74 -15.09 2.08
N LYS A 87 11.38 -14.79 0.95
CA LYS A 87 11.21 -13.51 0.28
C LYS A 87 9.78 -13.30 -0.18
N SER A 88 9.11 -14.36 -0.63
CA SER A 88 7.73 -14.21 -1.10
C SER A 88 6.79 -13.83 0.03
N THR A 89 7.02 -14.36 1.23
CA THR A 89 6.25 -13.97 2.41
C THR A 89 6.44 -12.50 2.72
N ILE A 90 7.70 -12.04 2.68
CA ILE A 90 8.00 -10.63 2.94
C ILE A 90 7.34 -9.73 1.88
N SER A 91 7.45 -10.12 0.62
CA SER A 91 6.88 -9.34 -0.47
C SER A 91 5.36 -9.21 -0.34
N ARG A 92 4.67 -10.31 -0.03
CA ARG A 92 3.22 -10.28 0.14
C ARG A 92 2.81 -9.41 1.31
N ASN A 93 3.52 -9.51 2.42
CA ASN A 93 3.17 -8.75 3.60
C ASN A 93 3.49 -7.27 3.44
N ARG A 94 4.55 -6.93 2.69
CA ARG A 94 4.82 -5.54 2.36
C ARG A 94 3.63 -4.94 1.62
N LYS A 95 3.15 -5.64 0.59
CA LYS A 95 2.03 -5.13 -0.19
C LYS A 95 0.76 -5.03 0.65
N ARG A 96 0.52 -6.01 1.50
CA ARG A 96 -0.64 -5.99 2.39
C ARG A 96 -0.59 -4.77 3.31
N LEU A 97 0.58 -4.53 3.91
CA LEU A 97 0.73 -3.38 4.81
C LEU A 97 0.55 -2.06 4.07
N LEU A 98 1.12 -1.94 2.88
CA LEU A 98 1.01 -0.69 2.13
C LEU A 98 -0.44 -0.41 1.74
N ARG A 99 -1.18 -1.43 1.32
CA ARG A 99 -2.60 -1.25 1.00
C ARG A 99 -3.39 -0.87 2.24
N GLY A 100 -3.12 -1.53 3.37
CA GLY A 100 -3.80 -1.21 4.61
C GLY A 100 -3.57 0.21 5.05
N ILE A 101 -2.31 0.65 5.00
CA ILE A 101 -1.98 2.02 5.36
C ILE A 101 -2.68 3.00 4.43
N TYR A 102 -2.68 2.70 3.13
CA TYR A 102 -3.33 3.58 2.16
C TYR A 102 -4.81 3.80 2.50
N PHE A 103 -5.51 2.70 2.81
CA PHE A 103 -6.93 2.83 3.12
C PHE A 103 -7.18 3.50 4.47
N MET A 104 -6.27 3.37 5.41
CA MET A 104 -6.41 4.07 6.68
C MET A 104 -6.18 5.57 6.55
N LEU A 105 -5.44 5.99 5.52
CA LEU A 105 -5.19 7.40 5.29
C LEU A 105 -6.36 8.11 4.61
N LYS A 106 -7.32 7.36 4.08
CA LYS A 106 -8.45 7.94 3.36
C LYS A 106 -9.53 8.48 4.27
#